data_f7610d34ebe4d7ccc1c62cb4b70b06d3
#
_entry.id   f7610d34ebe4d7ccc1c62cb4b70b06d3
#
_cell.length_a   1.000
_cell.length_b   1.000
_cell.length_c   1.000
_cell.angle_alpha   90.00
_cell.angle_beta   90.00
_cell.angle_gamma   90.00
#
_symmetry.space_group_name_H-M   'P 1'
#
loop_
_entity.id
_entity.type
_entity.pdbx_description
1 polymer ?
#
loop_
_entity_poly.entity_id
_entity_poly.type
_entity_poly.pdbx_seq_one_letter_code
_entity_poly.pdbx_strand_id
1 'polypeptide(L)'
;PALAQYFDVGEKYIRTKCGRVSYVFSGLERNIDSIKSTARILLCWVDEAEPVTEDSWAVLIPTLREEDSELWVTWNPRRKKSATNRRFRESNDPLYKVAELNWRDNPMFPAKLHRDRLRDKEQRPDMYDHVWEGGYVSAITGAYFASQLSDARASGRIGVVPGDPNLPVQAFADLGGTGARADNFVLWFSQFVGPQVRVLDHYERQG
;
A
#
# COMPACT_ATOMS: atom_id res chain seq x y z
N PRO A 1 -31.05 -2.43 -23.37
CA PRO A 1 -29.75 -1.78 -23.41
C PRO A 1 -29.35 -1.49 -24.84
N ALA A 2 -29.37 -0.19 -25.17
CA ALA A 2 -29.23 0.31 -26.53
C ALA A 2 -27.84 0.01 -27.17
N LEU A 3 -26.81 -0.31 -26.37
CA LEU A 3 -25.44 -0.50 -26.83
C LEU A 3 -25.10 -1.96 -27.20
N ALA A 4 -25.86 -2.95 -26.74
CA ALA A 4 -25.53 -4.37 -26.96
C ALA A 4 -25.44 -4.76 -28.45
N GLN A 5 -26.14 -4.05 -29.31
CA GLN A 5 -26.10 -4.29 -30.76
C GLN A 5 -24.74 -3.93 -31.41
N TYR A 6 -23.94 -3.07 -30.77
CA TYR A 6 -22.66 -2.59 -31.30
C TYR A 6 -21.45 -3.33 -30.75
N PHE A 7 -21.62 -4.10 -29.67
CA PHE A 7 -20.53 -4.75 -28.99
C PHE A 7 -20.71 -6.27 -28.94
N ASP A 8 -19.58 -6.96 -28.98
CA ASP A 8 -19.42 -8.36 -28.65
C ASP A 8 -18.74 -8.45 -27.28
N VAL A 9 -19.39 -9.10 -26.32
CA VAL A 9 -18.94 -9.14 -24.92
C VAL A 9 -18.64 -10.58 -24.54
N GLY A 10 -17.38 -10.86 -24.24
CA GLY A 10 -16.92 -12.13 -23.69
C GLY A 10 -16.54 -12.01 -22.21
N GLU A 11 -16.06 -13.09 -21.64
CA GLU A 11 -15.65 -13.14 -20.22
C GLU A 11 -14.48 -12.20 -19.91
N LYS A 12 -13.54 -12.06 -20.84
CA LYS A 12 -12.31 -11.29 -20.68
C LYS A 12 -12.12 -10.18 -21.71
N TYR A 13 -13.14 -9.87 -22.46
CA TYR A 13 -13.04 -8.83 -23.48
C TYR A 13 -14.38 -8.16 -23.75
N ILE A 14 -14.30 -6.93 -24.22
CA ILE A 14 -15.38 -6.22 -24.90
C ILE A 14 -14.79 -5.67 -26.18
N ARG A 15 -15.39 -5.95 -27.32
CA ARG A 15 -14.96 -5.39 -28.60
C ARG A 15 -16.13 -4.87 -29.43
N THR A 16 -15.85 -3.88 -30.25
CA THR A 16 -16.83 -3.39 -31.20
C THR A 16 -17.01 -4.42 -32.33
N LYS A 17 -18.25 -4.61 -32.80
CA LYS A 17 -18.53 -5.52 -33.93
C LYS A 17 -17.83 -5.10 -35.23
N CYS A 18 -17.51 -3.82 -35.39
CA CYS A 18 -16.71 -3.33 -36.51
C CYS A 18 -15.20 -3.63 -36.36
N GLY A 19 -14.76 -4.22 -35.25
CA GLY A 19 -13.37 -4.61 -35.01
C GLY A 19 -12.38 -3.47 -34.73
N ARG A 20 -12.84 -2.22 -34.62
CA ARG A 20 -11.95 -1.06 -34.47
C ARG A 20 -11.40 -0.90 -33.04
N VAL A 21 -12.17 -1.30 -32.03
CA VAL A 21 -11.80 -1.16 -30.60
C VAL A 21 -12.02 -2.48 -29.90
N SER A 22 -11.03 -2.86 -29.10
CA SER A 22 -11.10 -4.03 -28.23
C SER A 22 -10.59 -3.66 -26.86
N TYR A 23 -11.34 -4.01 -25.83
CA TYR A 23 -10.94 -3.95 -24.42
C TYR A 23 -10.66 -5.38 -23.96
N VAL A 24 -9.53 -5.59 -23.30
CA VAL A 24 -9.14 -6.90 -22.76
C VAL A 24 -8.92 -6.74 -21.26
N PHE A 25 -9.49 -7.63 -20.47
CA PHE A 25 -9.34 -7.65 -19.02
C PHE A 25 -8.35 -8.74 -18.60
N SER A 26 -7.34 -8.38 -17.83
CA SER A 26 -6.29 -9.31 -17.37
C SER A 26 -5.86 -8.96 -15.95
N GLY A 27 -5.49 -9.98 -15.16
CA GLY A 27 -4.87 -9.78 -13.84
C GLY A 27 -3.36 -9.68 -13.95
N LEU A 28 -2.76 -8.80 -13.16
CA LEU A 28 -1.31 -8.57 -13.15
C LEU A 28 -0.52 -9.58 -12.32
N GLU A 29 -1.13 -10.24 -11.33
CA GLU A 29 -0.41 -11.16 -10.45
C GLU A 29 -0.15 -12.53 -11.07
N ARG A 30 -1.13 -13.09 -11.78
CA ARG A 30 -1.07 -14.48 -12.26
C ARG A 30 -0.85 -14.61 -13.76
N ASN A 31 -1.13 -13.58 -14.53
CA ASN A 31 -1.16 -13.63 -15.99
C ASN A 31 -0.32 -12.55 -16.66
N ILE A 32 0.69 -12.04 -15.99
CA ILE A 32 1.51 -10.94 -16.53
C ILE A 32 2.21 -11.34 -17.84
N ASP A 33 2.58 -12.60 -17.99
CA ASP A 33 3.20 -13.09 -19.22
C ASP A 33 2.24 -13.10 -20.43
N SER A 34 0.93 -13.22 -20.20
CA SER A 34 -0.06 -13.09 -21.27
C SER A 34 -0.16 -11.67 -21.83
N ILE A 35 0.16 -10.67 -21.01
CA ILE A 35 0.14 -9.25 -21.40
C ILE A 35 1.30 -8.96 -22.36
N LYS A 36 2.47 -9.60 -22.16
CA LYS A 36 3.65 -9.43 -23.03
C LYS A 36 3.37 -9.73 -24.51
N SER A 37 2.44 -10.63 -24.78
CA SER A 37 2.05 -11.03 -26.13
C SER A 37 0.98 -10.13 -26.75
N THR A 38 0.40 -9.22 -25.97
CA THR A 38 -0.63 -8.31 -26.47
C THR A 38 0.03 -7.17 -27.27
N ALA A 39 -0.32 -7.11 -28.55
CA ALA A 39 0.19 -6.05 -29.43
C ALA A 39 -0.77 -4.86 -29.47
N ARG A 40 -0.23 -3.67 -29.81
CA ARG A 40 -1.00 -2.45 -30.10
C ARG A 40 -1.88 -1.98 -28.94
N ILE A 41 -1.33 -1.96 -27.73
CA ILE A 41 -2.01 -1.39 -26.57
C ILE A 41 -1.86 0.14 -26.65
N LEU A 42 -2.98 0.84 -26.85
CA LEU A 42 -3.01 2.30 -26.87
C LEU A 42 -3.33 2.88 -25.48
N LEU A 43 -4.10 2.16 -24.69
CA LEU A 43 -4.43 2.55 -23.32
C LEU A 43 -4.37 1.32 -22.43
N CYS A 44 -3.61 1.42 -21.35
CA CYS A 44 -3.61 0.44 -20.28
C CYS A 44 -4.07 1.12 -18.99
N TRP A 45 -5.15 0.62 -18.41
CA TRP A 45 -5.63 1.09 -17.11
C TRP A 45 -5.42 0.02 -16.06
N VAL A 46 -4.61 0.34 -15.06
CA VAL A 46 -4.38 -0.51 -13.89
C VAL A 46 -5.15 0.08 -12.72
N ASP A 47 -6.22 -0.59 -12.35
CA ASP A 47 -7.06 -0.21 -11.23
C ASP A 47 -6.63 -0.93 -9.94
N GLU A 48 -6.86 -0.30 -8.79
CA GLU A 48 -6.46 -0.80 -7.47
C GLU A 48 -4.96 -1.20 -7.39
N ALA A 49 -4.08 -0.37 -7.93
CA ALA A 49 -2.68 -0.70 -8.17
C ALA A 49 -1.79 -0.76 -6.90
N GLU A 50 -2.31 -0.57 -5.69
CA GLU A 50 -1.50 -0.61 -4.45
C GLU A 50 -0.71 -1.92 -4.25
N PRO A 51 -1.28 -3.13 -4.50
CA PRO A 51 -0.55 -4.38 -4.32
C PRO A 51 0.40 -4.74 -5.45
N VAL A 52 0.39 -4.01 -6.56
CA VAL A 52 1.24 -4.34 -7.73
C VAL A 52 2.71 -4.27 -7.37
N THR A 53 3.43 -5.35 -7.69
CA THR A 53 4.85 -5.50 -7.36
C THR A 53 5.76 -4.75 -8.35
N GLU A 54 7.00 -4.49 -7.96
CA GLU A 54 8.01 -3.89 -8.85
C GLU A 54 8.26 -4.75 -10.08
N ASP A 55 8.29 -6.08 -9.90
CA ASP A 55 8.47 -7.03 -11.02
C ASP A 55 7.31 -6.94 -12.02
N SER A 56 6.09 -6.79 -11.51
CA SER A 56 4.92 -6.60 -12.38
C SER A 56 5.00 -5.29 -13.18
N TRP A 57 5.43 -4.22 -12.57
CA TRP A 57 5.67 -2.95 -13.27
C TRP A 57 6.78 -3.05 -14.30
N ALA A 58 7.88 -3.72 -13.97
CA ALA A 58 9.01 -3.94 -14.88
C ALA A 58 8.63 -4.74 -16.13
N VAL A 59 7.59 -5.56 -16.05
CA VAL A 59 7.07 -6.31 -17.20
C VAL A 59 6.02 -5.51 -17.97
N LEU A 60 5.10 -4.84 -17.27
CA LEU A 60 3.98 -4.15 -17.91
C LEU A 60 4.42 -2.93 -18.71
N ILE A 61 5.25 -2.07 -18.12
CA ILE A 61 5.62 -0.79 -18.75
C ILE A 61 6.29 -0.99 -20.11
N PRO A 62 7.27 -1.89 -20.28
CA PRO A 62 7.87 -2.12 -21.60
C PRO A 62 6.94 -2.80 -22.61
N THR A 63 5.79 -3.28 -22.18
CA THR A 63 4.78 -3.88 -23.08
C THR A 63 3.97 -2.81 -23.81
N LEU A 64 3.88 -1.60 -23.26
CA LEU A 64 3.29 -0.45 -23.91
C LEU A 64 4.29 0.15 -24.90
N ARG A 65 4.15 -0.22 -26.18
CA ARG A 65 5.16 0.04 -27.23
C ARG A 65 4.70 1.03 -28.29
N GLU A 66 3.43 1.37 -28.28
CA GLU A 66 2.90 2.34 -29.24
C GLU A 66 3.32 3.75 -28.79
N GLU A 67 3.70 4.59 -29.73
CA GLU A 67 4.28 5.93 -29.47
C GLU A 67 3.32 6.82 -28.64
N ASP A 68 2.03 6.75 -28.94
CA ASP A 68 0.99 7.53 -28.27
C ASP A 68 0.24 6.71 -27.19
N SER A 69 0.85 5.65 -26.66
CA SER A 69 0.20 4.85 -25.65
C SER A 69 0.21 5.52 -24.28
N GLU A 70 -0.88 5.34 -23.54
CA GLU A 70 -1.04 5.88 -22.18
C GLU A 70 -1.17 4.75 -21.16
N LEU A 71 -0.58 4.99 -19.98
CA LEU A 71 -0.75 4.17 -18.79
C LEU A 71 -1.52 4.98 -17.73
N TRP A 72 -2.70 4.52 -17.40
CA TRP A 72 -3.50 5.07 -16.31
C TRP A 72 -3.42 4.16 -15.10
N VAL A 73 -3.12 4.75 -13.96
CA VAL A 73 -2.93 4.00 -12.71
C VAL A 73 -3.78 4.65 -11.63
N THR A 74 -4.69 3.86 -11.05
CA THR A 74 -5.54 4.31 -9.96
C THR A 74 -5.30 3.46 -8.72
N TRP A 75 -5.12 4.10 -7.57
CA TRP A 75 -4.95 3.38 -6.30
C TRP A 75 -5.27 4.26 -5.11
N ASN A 76 -5.60 3.62 -4.00
CA ASN A 76 -5.64 4.24 -2.69
C ASN A 76 -4.32 3.91 -1.98
N PRO A 77 -3.47 4.90 -1.65
CA PRO A 77 -2.16 4.65 -1.07
C PRO A 77 -2.30 4.04 0.33
N ARG A 78 -1.63 2.92 0.58
CA ARG A 78 -1.57 2.30 1.91
C ARG A 78 -0.20 2.44 2.53
N ARG A 79 0.85 2.14 1.76
CA ARG A 79 2.23 2.13 2.24
C ARG A 79 3.08 3.11 1.43
N LYS A 80 3.78 3.99 2.13
CA LYS A 80 4.75 4.88 1.49
C LYS A 80 5.80 4.13 0.66
N LYS A 81 6.18 2.92 1.09
CA LYS A 81 7.17 2.07 0.41
C LYS A 81 6.58 1.12 -0.64
N SER A 82 5.29 1.18 -0.97
CA SER A 82 4.76 0.35 -2.06
C SER A 82 5.43 0.67 -3.38
N ALA A 83 5.53 -0.33 -4.25
CA ALA A 83 6.18 -0.17 -5.57
C ALA A 83 5.48 0.90 -6.40
N THR A 84 4.15 0.87 -6.42
CA THR A 84 3.32 1.85 -7.13
C THR A 84 3.55 3.27 -6.62
N ASN A 85 3.55 3.48 -5.29
CA ASN A 85 3.75 4.80 -4.71
C ASN A 85 5.13 5.38 -5.04
N ARG A 86 6.20 4.58 -4.87
CA ARG A 86 7.56 5.01 -5.20
C ARG A 86 7.74 5.34 -6.67
N ARG A 87 7.14 4.52 -7.54
CA ARG A 87 7.30 4.67 -8.98
C ARG A 87 6.56 5.88 -9.54
N PHE A 88 5.35 6.15 -9.07
CA PHE A 88 4.50 7.17 -9.66
C PHE A 88 4.35 8.42 -8.78
N ARG A 89 3.92 8.28 -7.51
CA ARG A 89 3.63 9.44 -6.66
C ARG A 89 4.89 10.16 -6.16
N GLU A 90 5.98 9.42 -5.88
CA GLU A 90 7.24 9.99 -5.40
C GLU A 90 8.24 10.27 -6.53
N SER A 91 7.89 9.96 -7.77
CA SER A 91 8.72 10.22 -8.93
C SER A 91 8.71 11.70 -9.32
N ASN A 92 9.88 12.18 -9.75
CA ASN A 92 10.03 13.51 -10.36
C ASN A 92 10.06 13.43 -11.90
N ASP A 93 9.68 12.30 -12.48
CA ASP A 93 9.66 12.10 -13.91
C ASP A 93 8.59 13.00 -14.55
N PRO A 94 8.93 13.91 -15.47
CA PRO A 94 7.99 14.82 -16.09
C PRO A 94 6.95 14.14 -16.98
N LEU A 95 7.17 12.86 -17.33
CA LEU A 95 6.20 12.06 -18.07
C LEU A 95 5.02 11.60 -17.20
N TYR A 96 5.15 11.67 -15.88
CA TYR A 96 4.09 11.25 -14.96
C TYR A 96 3.25 12.45 -14.53
N LYS A 97 1.96 12.36 -14.81
CA LYS A 97 0.97 13.32 -14.29
C LYS A 97 0.27 12.71 -13.09
N VAL A 98 0.63 13.17 -11.91
CA VAL A 98 -0.01 12.72 -10.65
C VAL A 98 -1.14 13.68 -10.29
N ALA A 99 -2.33 13.10 -10.05
CA ALA A 99 -3.49 13.83 -9.54
C ALA A 99 -4.00 13.14 -8.27
N GLU A 100 -4.12 13.89 -7.18
CA GLU A 100 -4.76 13.43 -5.96
C GLU A 100 -6.22 13.85 -5.97
N LEU A 101 -7.12 12.89 -5.90
CA LEU A 101 -8.56 13.11 -5.85
C LEU A 101 -9.07 12.70 -4.47
N ASN A 102 -9.85 13.56 -3.87
CA ASN A 102 -10.38 13.37 -2.53
C ASN A 102 -11.92 13.49 -2.53
N TRP A 103 -12.56 13.12 -1.44
CA TRP A 103 -14.01 13.27 -1.28
C TRP A 103 -14.49 14.71 -1.52
N ARG A 104 -13.65 15.72 -1.26
CA ARG A 104 -13.95 17.15 -1.48
C ARG A 104 -14.06 17.51 -2.96
N ASP A 105 -13.36 16.76 -3.81
CA ASP A 105 -13.31 16.99 -5.25
C ASP A 105 -14.51 16.37 -5.98
N ASN A 106 -15.31 15.57 -5.26
CA ASN A 106 -16.53 14.98 -5.78
C ASN A 106 -17.75 15.87 -5.49
N PRO A 107 -18.28 16.62 -6.49
CA PRO A 107 -19.43 17.49 -6.31
C PRO A 107 -20.71 16.70 -5.97
N MET A 108 -20.74 15.40 -6.27
CA MET A 108 -21.86 14.50 -6.00
C MET A 108 -21.61 13.62 -4.78
N PHE A 109 -20.73 14.03 -3.84
CA PHE A 109 -20.40 13.23 -2.68
C PHE A 109 -21.64 12.92 -1.84
N PRO A 110 -22.00 11.61 -1.65
CA PRO A 110 -23.26 11.24 -1.04
C PRO A 110 -23.36 11.67 0.43
N ALA A 111 -24.53 12.21 0.82
CA ALA A 111 -24.79 12.59 2.22
C ALA A 111 -24.61 11.43 3.22
N LYS A 112 -24.85 10.19 2.79
CA LYS A 112 -24.58 8.99 3.61
C LYS A 112 -23.08 8.88 3.91
N LEU A 113 -22.23 8.95 2.90
CA LEU A 113 -20.78 8.86 3.06
C LEU A 113 -20.24 10.04 3.90
N HIS A 114 -20.85 11.23 3.77
CA HIS A 114 -20.49 12.37 4.60
C HIS A 114 -20.72 12.10 6.10
N ARG A 115 -21.85 11.50 6.46
CA ARG A 115 -22.13 11.08 7.84
C ARG A 115 -21.17 10.01 8.34
N ASP A 116 -20.87 9.01 7.49
CA ASP A 116 -19.94 7.94 7.83
C ASP A 116 -18.53 8.51 8.07
N ARG A 117 -18.10 9.46 7.24
CA ARG A 117 -16.83 10.18 7.39
C ARG A 117 -16.74 10.95 8.72
N LEU A 118 -17.80 11.66 9.11
CA LEU A 118 -17.82 12.39 10.38
C LEU A 118 -17.75 11.43 11.56
N ARG A 119 -18.47 10.31 11.50
CA ARG A 119 -18.41 9.27 12.52
C ARG A 119 -17.01 8.66 12.62
N ASP A 120 -16.34 8.36 11.50
CA ASP A 120 -14.99 7.84 11.50
C ASP A 120 -13.99 8.85 12.09
N LYS A 121 -14.20 10.14 11.86
CA LYS A 121 -13.36 11.19 12.46
C LYS A 121 -13.42 11.19 13.98
N GLU A 122 -14.57 10.89 14.57
CA GLU A 122 -14.78 10.84 16.01
C GLU A 122 -14.36 9.49 16.63
N GLN A 123 -14.72 8.39 15.97
CA GLN A 123 -14.57 7.05 16.54
C GLN A 123 -13.28 6.35 16.15
N ARG A 124 -12.66 6.72 15.00
CA ARG A 124 -11.46 6.10 14.46
C ARG A 124 -10.51 7.14 13.87
N PRO A 125 -10.05 8.12 14.67
CA PRO A 125 -9.22 9.23 14.20
C PRO A 125 -7.88 8.74 13.61
N ASP A 126 -7.36 7.62 14.09
CA ASP A 126 -6.14 6.96 13.61
C ASP A 126 -6.26 6.43 12.16
N MET A 127 -7.47 6.07 11.74
CA MET A 127 -7.76 5.60 10.39
C MET A 127 -8.28 6.69 9.45
N TYR A 128 -8.71 7.83 10.02
CA TYR A 128 -9.42 8.86 9.27
C TYR A 128 -8.61 9.37 8.08
N ASP A 129 -7.35 9.69 8.30
CA ASP A 129 -6.48 10.23 7.24
C ASP A 129 -6.28 9.22 6.09
N HIS A 130 -6.14 7.95 6.42
CA HIS A 130 -6.01 6.92 5.40
C HIS A 130 -7.29 6.73 4.59
N VAL A 131 -8.44 6.63 5.27
CA VAL A 131 -9.72 6.30 4.62
C VAL A 131 -10.28 7.48 3.83
N TRP A 132 -10.12 8.70 4.36
CA TRP A 132 -10.84 9.86 3.84
C TRP A 132 -9.96 10.96 3.24
N GLU A 133 -8.69 11.04 3.61
CA GLU A 133 -7.78 12.10 3.17
C GLU A 133 -6.64 11.59 2.27
N GLY A 134 -6.62 10.29 1.92
CA GLY A 134 -5.59 9.69 1.07
C GLY A 134 -4.22 9.57 1.73
N GLY A 135 -4.19 9.60 3.07
CA GLY A 135 -2.98 9.36 3.85
C GLY A 135 -2.53 7.90 3.84
N TYR A 136 -1.29 7.66 4.20
CA TYR A 136 -0.79 6.28 4.35
C TYR A 136 -1.34 5.64 5.63
N VAL A 137 -1.52 4.32 5.60
CA VAL A 137 -1.79 3.56 6.82
C VAL A 137 -0.59 3.72 7.74
N SER A 138 -0.81 4.22 8.96
CA SER A 138 0.24 4.24 9.96
C SER A 138 0.66 2.79 10.26
N ALA A 139 1.97 2.53 10.41
CA ALA A 139 2.49 1.21 10.74
C ALA A 139 1.91 0.63 12.06
N ILE A 140 1.18 1.45 12.79
CA ILE A 140 0.61 1.19 14.10
C ILE A 140 -0.86 0.73 13.99
N THR A 141 -1.53 0.95 12.86
CA THR A 141 -2.94 0.56 12.69
C THR A 141 -3.11 -0.95 12.78
N GLY A 142 -3.89 -1.40 13.76
CA GLY A 142 -4.12 -2.82 14.05
C GLY A 142 -3.11 -3.45 15.01
N ALA A 143 -2.07 -2.74 15.46
CA ALA A 143 -1.18 -3.21 16.50
C ALA A 143 -1.84 -3.08 17.89
N TYR A 144 -1.65 -4.08 18.76
CA TYR A 144 -2.18 -4.08 20.13
C TYR A 144 -1.78 -2.84 20.95
N PHE A 145 -0.60 -2.30 20.71
CA PHE A 145 -0.02 -1.17 21.44
C PHE A 145 0.11 0.09 20.58
N ALA A 146 -0.77 0.27 19.60
CA ALA A 146 -0.71 1.37 18.63
C ALA A 146 -0.67 2.76 19.29
N SER A 147 -1.62 3.05 20.17
CA SER A 147 -1.70 4.30 20.88
C SER A 147 -0.50 4.52 21.82
N GLN A 148 -0.12 3.48 22.57
CA GLN A 148 1.00 3.52 23.51
C GLN A 148 2.33 3.80 22.80
N LEU A 149 2.55 3.19 21.62
CA LEU A 149 3.74 3.46 20.80
C LEU A 149 3.72 4.85 20.18
N SER A 150 2.55 5.34 19.77
CA SER A 150 2.39 6.71 19.29
C SER A 150 2.71 7.73 20.38
N ASP A 151 2.15 7.53 21.58
CA ASP A 151 2.40 8.39 22.75
C ASP A 151 3.87 8.33 23.19
N ALA A 152 4.48 7.15 23.16
CA ALA A 152 5.88 6.98 23.47
C ALA A 152 6.78 7.74 22.48
N ARG A 153 6.43 7.75 21.20
CA ARG A 153 7.16 8.50 20.18
C ARG A 153 6.94 10.01 20.33
N ALA A 154 5.71 10.45 20.51
CA ALA A 154 5.37 11.86 20.68
C ALA A 154 6.01 12.48 21.95
N SER A 155 6.15 11.68 23.01
CA SER A 155 6.80 12.08 24.26
C SER A 155 8.34 11.89 24.27
N GLY A 156 8.94 11.51 23.12
CA GLY A 156 10.39 11.32 23.01
C GLY A 156 10.94 10.10 23.75
N ARG A 157 10.08 9.16 24.15
CA ARG A 157 10.51 7.93 24.88
C ARG A 157 11.07 6.85 23.94
N ILE A 158 10.92 7.02 22.63
CA ILE A 158 11.52 6.12 21.62
C ILE A 158 12.70 6.86 20.99
N GLY A 159 13.90 6.34 21.22
CA GLY A 159 15.16 6.89 20.74
C GLY A 159 16.34 6.12 21.29
N VAL A 160 17.52 6.71 21.32
CA VAL A 160 18.68 6.11 21.96
C VAL A 160 18.50 6.17 23.49
N VAL A 161 18.34 5.01 24.11
CA VAL A 161 18.15 4.89 25.57
C VAL A 161 19.47 4.45 26.18
N PRO A 162 20.10 5.30 27.02
CA PRO A 162 21.36 4.94 27.67
C PRO A 162 21.13 3.89 28.77
N GLY A 163 21.95 2.84 28.75
CA GLY A 163 22.01 1.87 29.84
C GLY A 163 22.68 2.47 31.09
N ASP A 164 22.25 2.02 32.27
CA ASP A 164 22.94 2.30 33.55
C ASP A 164 24.00 1.22 33.78
N PRO A 165 25.30 1.57 33.88
CA PRO A 165 26.38 0.61 34.06
C PRO A 165 26.32 -0.14 35.41
N ASN A 166 25.57 0.37 36.37
CA ASN A 166 25.43 -0.23 37.69
C ASN A 166 24.27 -1.23 37.79
N LEU A 167 23.45 -1.35 36.75
CA LEU A 167 22.29 -2.24 36.73
C LEU A 167 22.50 -3.41 35.75
N PRO A 168 22.04 -4.62 36.12
CA PRO A 168 22.14 -5.76 35.25
C PRO A 168 21.26 -5.57 33.98
N VAL A 169 21.78 -6.01 32.86
CA VAL A 169 20.99 -6.13 31.62
C VAL A 169 20.32 -7.50 31.61
N GLN A 170 19.02 -7.53 31.37
CA GLN A 170 18.26 -8.74 31.19
C GLN A 170 17.97 -8.95 29.72
N ALA A 171 18.08 -10.20 29.25
CA ALA A 171 17.75 -10.61 27.90
C ALA A 171 16.47 -11.45 27.92
N PHE A 172 15.56 -11.12 27.02
CA PHE A 172 14.31 -11.85 26.79
C PHE A 172 14.32 -12.38 25.36
N ALA A 173 14.12 -13.70 25.23
CA ALA A 173 14.16 -14.37 23.93
C ALA A 173 12.77 -14.82 23.50
N ASP A 174 12.43 -14.50 22.26
CA ASP A 174 11.40 -15.20 21.51
C ASP A 174 12.12 -16.12 20.52
N LEU A 175 11.98 -17.43 20.73
CA LEU A 175 12.79 -18.43 20.02
C LEU A 175 12.36 -18.63 18.58
N GLY A 176 11.17 -18.09 18.21
CA GLY A 176 10.64 -18.29 16.87
C GLY A 176 10.42 -19.75 16.51
N GLY A 177 10.34 -20.04 15.23
CA GLY A 177 10.20 -21.41 14.70
C GLY A 177 11.29 -21.75 13.68
N THR A 178 11.25 -22.97 13.14
CA THR A 178 12.13 -23.41 12.05
C THR A 178 11.34 -23.56 10.76
N GLY A 179 11.85 -22.98 9.66
CA GLY A 179 11.31 -23.09 8.30
C GLY A 179 10.91 -21.76 7.67
N ALA A 180 10.68 -21.76 6.37
CA ALA A 180 10.45 -20.56 5.54
C ALA A 180 9.19 -19.73 5.89
N ARG A 181 8.34 -20.22 6.79
CA ARG A 181 7.14 -19.53 7.32
C ARG A 181 7.18 -19.37 8.84
N ALA A 182 8.33 -19.60 9.44
CA ALA A 182 8.50 -19.50 10.89
C ALA A 182 8.63 -18.04 11.32
N ASP A 183 8.20 -17.75 12.55
CA ASP A 183 8.46 -16.47 13.18
C ASP A 183 9.95 -16.28 13.42
N ASN A 184 10.39 -15.04 13.40
CA ASN A 184 11.79 -14.69 13.60
C ASN A 184 12.24 -15.01 15.04
N PHE A 185 13.51 -15.40 15.17
CA PHE A 185 14.16 -15.40 16.47
C PHE A 185 14.45 -13.96 16.89
N VAL A 186 14.01 -13.56 18.08
CA VAL A 186 14.17 -12.19 18.58
C VAL A 186 14.74 -12.21 20.00
N LEU A 187 15.73 -11.34 20.25
CA LEU A 187 16.24 -11.03 21.58
C LEU A 187 16.00 -9.57 21.92
N TRP A 188 15.46 -9.31 23.10
CA TRP A 188 15.31 -7.96 23.64
C TRP A 188 16.20 -7.78 24.85
N PHE A 189 16.96 -6.69 24.90
CA PHE A 189 17.83 -6.34 26.01
C PHE A 189 17.22 -5.18 26.80
N SER A 190 16.99 -5.39 28.09
CA SER A 190 16.31 -4.41 28.95
C SER A 190 16.96 -4.25 30.29
N GLN A 191 16.76 -3.08 30.90
CA GLN A 191 17.07 -2.78 32.30
C GLN A 191 15.83 -2.31 33.05
N PHE A 192 15.73 -2.71 34.30
CA PHE A 192 14.70 -2.21 35.22
C PHE A 192 15.28 -1.10 36.08
N VAL A 193 14.76 0.12 35.91
CA VAL A 193 15.22 1.32 36.62
C VAL A 193 14.07 1.86 37.46
N GLY A 194 13.97 1.44 38.71
CA GLY A 194 12.80 1.70 39.56
C GLY A 194 11.51 1.17 38.91
N PRO A 195 10.48 1.98 38.70
CA PRO A 195 9.23 1.56 38.06
C PRO A 195 9.29 1.53 36.52
N GLN A 196 10.44 1.85 35.94
CA GLN A 196 10.61 1.93 34.48
C GLN A 196 11.32 0.70 33.93
N VAL A 197 10.89 0.26 32.76
CA VAL A 197 11.61 -0.69 31.92
C VAL A 197 12.24 0.06 30.76
N ARG A 198 13.56 0.02 30.67
CA ARG A 198 14.31 0.58 29.55
C ARG A 198 14.67 -0.54 28.58
N VAL A 199 14.13 -0.49 27.38
CA VAL A 199 14.57 -1.37 26.29
C VAL A 199 15.79 -0.70 25.66
N LEU A 200 16.93 -1.36 25.73
CA LEU A 200 18.22 -0.82 25.32
C LEU A 200 18.51 -1.12 23.85
N ASP A 201 18.25 -2.38 23.46
CA ASP A 201 18.56 -2.88 22.11
C ASP A 201 17.72 -4.12 21.80
N HIS A 202 17.71 -4.56 20.55
CA HIS A 202 17.14 -5.81 20.13
C HIS A 202 17.99 -6.44 19.02
N TYR A 203 17.93 -7.76 18.95
CA TYR A 203 18.49 -8.54 17.85
C TYR A 203 17.40 -9.40 17.25
N GLU A 204 17.28 -9.36 15.93
CA GLU A 204 16.31 -10.15 15.17
C GLU A 204 17.02 -10.91 14.06
N ARG A 205 16.67 -12.19 13.90
CA ARG A 205 17.15 -13.04 12.83
C ARG A 205 16.01 -13.88 12.28
N GLN A 206 15.89 -13.91 10.96
CA GLN A 206 14.97 -14.80 10.28
C GLN A 206 15.40 -16.26 10.52
N GLY A 207 14.45 -17.12 10.91
CA GLY A 207 14.65 -18.54 11.18
C GLY A 207 14.90 -19.37 9.91
#